data_2e713566b0fd2e2be17e522349e11384
#
_entry.id   2e713566b0fd2e2be17e522349e11384
#
_cell.length_a   1.000
_cell.length_b   1.000
_cell.length_c   1.000
_cell.angle_alpha   90.00
_cell.angle_beta   90.00
_cell.angle_gamma   90.00
#
_symmetry.space_group_name_H-M   'P 1'
#
loop_
_entity.id
_entity.type
_entity.pdbx_description
1 polymer ?
#
loop_
_entity_poly.entity_id
_entity_poly.type
_entity_poly.pdbx_seq_one_letter_code
_entity_poly.pdbx_strand_id
1 'polypeptide(L)'
;IISMLLSYGSIHLTDMVNAQAGTYLGVIPMWGIFIQPLAAIIFIVCAFAETNRAPFDLAEGESEIVAGYHTEYSAMKFGLFQVGEYAAMSASSAIIVTLFFGGYQIPWLDTQAIQSNINYVILAIIILLPIKIFILTKWMKKNNKTVGSDKSRQKETKILTFIFWSLAIFIMAVLISFLITGLGTNGVNIATALIQIGTFLIKFFM
;
A
#
# COMPACT_ATOMS: atom_id res chain seq x y z
N ILE A 1 -3.39 6.98 18.97
CA ILE A 1 -2.24 7.86 18.61
C ILE A 1 -1.37 8.13 19.85
N ILE A 2 -1.92 8.57 20.99
CA ILE A 2 -1.15 8.88 22.23
C ILE A 2 -0.28 7.70 22.68
N SER A 3 -0.77 6.47 22.63
CA SER A 3 0.01 5.28 22.99
C SER A 3 1.25 5.09 22.11
N MET A 4 1.13 5.36 20.81
CA MET A 4 2.26 5.30 19.88
C MET A 4 3.27 6.43 20.13
N LEU A 5 2.75 7.62 20.47
CA LEU A 5 3.56 8.76 20.86
C LEU A 5 4.41 8.47 22.11
N LEU A 6 3.81 7.82 23.10
CA LEU A 6 4.53 7.38 24.31
C LEU A 6 5.57 6.29 24.01
N SER A 7 5.30 5.39 23.05
CA SER A 7 6.25 4.33 22.71
C SER A 7 7.44 4.82 21.92
N TYR A 8 7.24 5.78 21.01
CA TYR A 8 8.30 6.27 20.12
C TYR A 8 8.93 7.59 20.58
N GLY A 9 8.33 8.28 21.54
CA GLY A 9 8.86 9.52 22.12
C GLY A 9 8.89 10.74 21.16
N SER A 10 8.27 10.65 20.00
CA SER A 10 8.23 11.71 19.00
C SER A 10 6.85 11.89 18.40
N ILE A 11 6.50 13.12 18.02
CA ILE A 11 5.26 13.48 17.31
C ILE A 11 5.48 13.35 15.78
N HIS A 12 6.71 13.40 15.33
CA HIS A 12 7.00 13.34 13.91
C HIS A 12 6.84 11.92 13.36
N LEU A 13 6.01 11.78 12.34
CA LEU A 13 5.75 10.48 11.70
C LEU A 13 7.02 9.84 11.13
N THR A 14 7.95 10.66 10.64
CA THR A 14 9.25 10.18 10.14
C THR A 14 10.08 9.50 11.22
N ASP A 15 10.12 10.08 12.42
CA ASP A 15 10.85 9.50 13.55
C ASP A 15 10.21 8.20 14.02
N MET A 16 8.87 8.16 14.05
CA MET A 16 8.12 6.93 14.37
C MET A 16 8.41 5.82 13.36
N VAL A 17 8.47 6.14 12.07
CA VAL A 17 8.82 5.15 11.03
C VAL A 17 10.27 4.70 11.16
N ASN A 18 11.19 5.60 11.43
CA ASN A 18 12.61 5.26 11.63
C ASN A 18 12.81 4.40 12.89
N ALA A 19 12.08 4.66 13.96
CA ALA A 19 12.10 3.82 15.17
C ALA A 19 11.59 2.39 14.90
N GLN A 20 10.72 2.20 13.90
CA GLN A 20 10.22 0.89 13.46
C GLN A 20 11.17 0.13 12.54
N ALA A 21 12.29 0.73 12.10
CA ALA A 21 13.27 0.09 11.23
C ALA A 21 14.04 -1.07 11.90
N GLY A 22 14.07 -1.10 13.24
CA GLY A 22 14.76 -2.13 14.01
C GLY A 22 14.06 -3.50 14.01
N THR A 23 14.76 -4.49 14.55
CA THR A 23 14.23 -5.85 14.77
C THR A 23 14.30 -6.23 16.24
N TYR A 24 13.25 -6.86 16.75
CA TYR A 24 13.22 -7.44 18.10
C TYR A 24 13.74 -8.88 18.02
N LEU A 25 14.74 -9.22 18.82
CA LEU A 25 15.40 -10.55 18.82
C LEU A 25 15.95 -10.97 17.44
N GLY A 26 16.22 -10.04 16.54
CA GLY A 26 16.76 -10.33 15.21
C GLY A 26 15.76 -10.93 14.19
N VAL A 27 14.53 -11.25 14.60
CA VAL A 27 13.53 -11.94 13.76
C VAL A 27 12.27 -11.11 13.56
N ILE A 28 11.74 -10.47 14.58
CA ILE A 28 10.47 -9.74 14.52
C ILE A 28 10.75 -8.26 14.23
N PRO A 29 10.17 -7.68 13.19
CA PRO A 29 10.31 -6.24 12.92
C PRO A 29 9.67 -5.43 14.07
N MET A 30 10.29 -4.33 14.46
CA MET A 30 9.78 -3.43 15.51
C MET A 30 8.58 -2.60 15.05
N TRP A 31 7.64 -3.21 14.35
CA TRP A 31 6.45 -2.52 13.90
C TRP A 31 5.47 -2.29 15.05
N GLY A 32 4.75 -1.18 15.00
CA GLY A 32 3.78 -0.81 16.01
C GLY A 32 2.73 -1.87 16.31
N ILE A 33 2.34 -2.67 15.33
CA ILE A 33 1.39 -3.78 15.51
C ILE A 33 1.92 -4.87 16.45
N PHE A 34 3.22 -5.13 16.47
CA PHE A 34 3.84 -6.12 17.36
C PHE A 34 4.15 -5.53 18.74
N ILE A 35 4.51 -4.24 18.81
CA ILE A 35 4.82 -3.55 20.07
C ILE A 35 3.54 -3.27 20.86
N GLN A 36 2.47 -2.83 20.15
CA GLN A 36 1.20 -2.45 20.76
C GLN A 36 0.01 -3.01 19.97
N PRO A 37 -0.22 -4.33 19.99
CA PRO A 37 -1.31 -4.96 19.24
C PRO A 37 -2.68 -4.46 19.66
N LEU A 38 -2.90 -4.21 20.95
CA LEU A 38 -4.17 -3.69 21.46
C LEU A 38 -4.46 -2.28 20.90
N ALA A 39 -3.46 -1.41 20.88
CA ALA A 39 -3.60 -0.06 20.33
C ALA A 39 -3.88 -0.10 18.82
N ALA A 40 -3.28 -1.04 18.09
CA ALA A 40 -3.52 -1.27 16.68
C ALA A 40 -4.98 -1.67 16.41
N ILE A 41 -5.51 -2.64 17.16
CA ILE A 41 -6.90 -3.09 17.04
C ILE A 41 -7.87 -1.94 17.35
N ILE A 42 -7.67 -1.24 18.46
CA ILE A 42 -8.52 -0.10 18.84
C ILE A 42 -8.47 0.99 17.75
N PHE A 43 -7.28 1.30 17.22
CA PHE A 43 -7.15 2.31 16.19
C PHE A 43 -7.88 1.92 14.90
N ILE A 44 -7.77 0.65 14.47
CA ILE A 44 -8.48 0.13 13.29
C ILE A 44 -9.99 0.24 13.49
N VAL A 45 -10.51 -0.19 14.64
CA VAL A 45 -11.96 -0.08 14.94
C VAL A 45 -12.42 1.37 14.93
N CYS A 46 -11.66 2.28 15.54
CA CYS A 46 -11.98 3.72 15.51
C CYS A 46 -11.91 4.29 14.08
N ALA A 47 -10.99 3.86 13.25
CA ALA A 47 -10.88 4.29 11.85
C ALA A 47 -12.10 3.85 11.04
N PHE A 48 -12.61 2.62 11.24
CA PHE A 48 -13.85 2.14 10.63
C PHE A 48 -15.06 2.94 11.12
N ALA A 49 -15.11 3.30 12.39
CA ALA A 49 -16.18 4.11 12.96
C ALA A 49 -16.16 5.55 12.41
N GLU A 50 -14.98 6.14 12.26
CA GLU A 50 -14.79 7.50 11.72
C GLU A 50 -15.18 7.59 10.25
N THR A 51 -14.95 6.52 9.47
CA THR A 51 -15.26 6.48 8.04
C THR A 51 -16.63 5.90 7.73
N ASN A 52 -17.52 5.77 8.72
CA ASN A 52 -18.88 5.24 8.59
C ASN A 52 -18.96 3.94 7.78
N ARG A 53 -18.00 3.02 7.97
CA ARG A 53 -18.01 1.72 7.27
C ARG A 53 -18.64 0.62 8.11
N ALA A 54 -19.21 -0.37 7.44
CA ALA A 54 -19.77 -1.53 8.11
C ALA A 54 -18.78 -2.14 9.12
N PRO A 55 -19.16 -2.36 10.38
CA PRO A 55 -20.52 -2.40 10.95
C PRO A 55 -21.07 -1.06 11.50
N PHE A 56 -20.37 0.06 11.32
CA PHE A 56 -20.72 1.37 11.88
C PHE A 56 -21.52 2.27 10.90
N ASP A 57 -22.04 1.71 9.83
CA ASP A 57 -22.76 2.36 8.74
C ASP A 57 -24.28 2.56 9.03
N LEU A 58 -24.65 2.80 10.29
CA LEU A 58 -26.05 2.94 10.68
C LEU A 58 -26.69 4.24 10.18
N ALA A 59 -25.89 5.29 10.00
CA ALA A 59 -26.38 6.60 9.59
C ALA A 59 -26.67 6.68 8.08
N GLU A 60 -25.97 5.91 7.28
CA GLU A 60 -26.08 5.90 5.83
C GLU A 60 -27.10 4.89 5.35
N GLY A 61 -27.16 3.70 5.94
CA GLY A 61 -28.17 2.67 5.70
C GLY A 61 -28.41 2.39 4.22
N GLU A 62 -27.37 2.47 3.39
CA GLU A 62 -27.46 2.47 1.91
C GLU A 62 -28.29 1.32 1.35
N SER A 63 -28.32 0.19 2.03
CA SER A 63 -29.03 -1.00 1.57
C SER A 63 -30.41 -1.18 2.20
N GLU A 64 -30.70 -0.52 3.33
CA GLU A 64 -31.90 -0.79 4.13
C GLU A 64 -32.94 0.35 4.10
N ILE A 65 -32.52 1.62 3.93
CA ILE A 65 -33.37 2.80 4.01
C ILE A 65 -33.12 3.75 2.82
N VAL A 66 -33.29 3.29 1.59
CA VAL A 66 -33.28 4.05 0.33
C VAL A 66 -32.04 4.94 0.11
N ALA A 67 -31.19 5.28 0.90
CA ALA A 67 -29.98 6.08 0.90
C ALA A 67 -29.83 6.93 2.20
N GLY A 68 -30.55 6.61 3.27
CA GLY A 68 -30.43 7.29 4.55
C GLY A 68 -30.58 8.81 4.42
N TYR A 69 -29.72 9.58 5.07
CA TYR A 69 -29.73 11.04 5.05
C TYR A 69 -29.35 11.66 3.69
N HIS A 70 -28.76 10.88 2.78
CA HIS A 70 -28.37 11.34 1.45
C HIS A 70 -29.56 11.53 0.50
N THR A 71 -30.76 11.05 0.85
CA THR A 71 -31.97 11.11 0.01
C THR A 71 -32.35 12.55 -0.39
N GLU A 72 -32.05 13.55 0.46
CA GLU A 72 -32.36 14.95 0.22
C GLU A 72 -31.34 15.68 -0.67
N TYR A 73 -30.20 15.05 -0.98
CA TYR A 73 -29.14 15.72 -1.71
C TYR A 73 -29.21 15.48 -3.21
N SER A 74 -28.91 16.54 -3.98
CA SER A 74 -28.73 16.41 -5.44
C SER A 74 -27.53 15.53 -5.77
N ALA A 75 -27.52 14.92 -6.95
CA ALA A 75 -26.44 14.02 -7.42
C ALA A 75 -25.04 14.63 -7.24
N MET A 76 -24.88 15.93 -7.46
CA MET A 76 -23.59 16.62 -7.30
C MET A 76 -23.15 16.69 -5.83
N LYS A 77 -24.06 17.02 -4.90
CA LYS A 77 -23.76 17.07 -3.46
C LYS A 77 -23.48 15.68 -2.92
N PHE A 78 -24.26 14.68 -3.29
CA PHE A 78 -24.02 13.28 -2.95
C PHE A 78 -22.63 12.82 -3.42
N GLY A 79 -22.24 13.13 -4.67
CA GLY A 79 -20.92 12.80 -5.18
C GLY A 79 -19.78 13.42 -4.38
N LEU A 80 -19.93 14.67 -3.90
CA LEU A 80 -18.91 15.32 -3.06
C LEU A 80 -18.78 14.66 -1.69
N PHE A 81 -19.87 14.21 -1.06
CA PHE A 81 -19.81 13.45 0.19
C PHE A 81 -19.06 12.13 0.01
N GLN A 82 -19.35 11.37 -1.05
CA GLN A 82 -18.65 10.12 -1.37
C GLN A 82 -17.14 10.34 -1.59
N VAL A 83 -16.76 11.40 -2.31
CA VAL A 83 -15.33 11.73 -2.49
C VAL A 83 -14.67 12.05 -1.14
N GLY A 84 -15.36 12.77 -0.25
CA GLY A 84 -14.90 13.07 1.10
C GLY A 84 -14.65 11.79 1.92
N GLU A 85 -15.56 10.83 1.88
CA GLU A 85 -15.43 9.54 2.55
C GLU A 85 -14.23 8.73 2.03
N TYR A 86 -14.09 8.60 0.72
CA TYR A 86 -12.94 7.89 0.14
C TYR A 86 -11.61 8.58 0.49
N ALA A 87 -11.59 9.92 0.55
CA ALA A 87 -10.42 10.66 1.01
C ALA A 87 -10.10 10.36 2.49
N ALA A 88 -11.12 10.34 3.37
CA ALA A 88 -10.96 9.99 4.78
C ALA A 88 -10.44 8.55 4.97
N MET A 89 -10.99 7.57 4.22
CA MET A 89 -10.49 6.19 4.22
C MET A 89 -9.04 6.10 3.78
N SER A 90 -8.68 6.82 2.72
CA SER A 90 -7.30 6.84 2.24
C SER A 90 -6.35 7.43 3.28
N ALA A 91 -6.74 8.53 3.93
CA ALA A 91 -5.96 9.14 5.01
C ALA A 91 -5.79 8.20 6.21
N SER A 92 -6.88 7.57 6.65
CA SER A 92 -6.86 6.60 7.76
C SER A 92 -5.96 5.41 7.46
N SER A 93 -6.03 4.86 6.24
CA SER A 93 -5.16 3.77 5.79
C SER A 93 -3.69 4.17 5.78
N ALA A 94 -3.36 5.38 5.31
CA ALA A 94 -2.00 5.90 5.32
C ALA A 94 -1.45 6.03 6.75
N ILE A 95 -2.26 6.49 7.69
CA ILE A 95 -1.90 6.61 9.10
C ILE A 95 -1.68 5.23 9.71
N ILE A 96 -2.57 4.26 9.45
CA ILE A 96 -2.42 2.87 9.93
C ILE A 96 -1.09 2.28 9.46
N VAL A 97 -0.78 2.40 8.16
CA VAL A 97 0.48 1.90 7.60
C VAL A 97 1.69 2.57 8.25
N THR A 98 1.63 3.88 8.47
CA THR A 98 2.74 4.65 9.04
C THR A 98 2.98 4.29 10.51
N LEU A 99 1.93 4.18 11.31
CA LEU A 99 2.04 3.95 12.76
C LEU A 99 2.27 2.48 13.12
N PHE A 100 1.63 1.55 12.41
CA PHE A 100 1.58 0.16 12.83
C PHE A 100 2.32 -0.82 11.94
N PHE A 101 2.56 -0.48 10.67
CA PHE A 101 3.21 -1.36 9.68
C PHE A 101 4.57 -0.85 9.20
N GLY A 102 5.20 0.05 9.95
CA GLY A 102 6.54 0.54 9.65
C GLY A 102 6.63 1.48 8.43
N GLY A 103 5.50 2.05 7.99
CA GLY A 103 5.47 3.01 6.88
C GLY A 103 6.22 2.51 5.64
N TYR A 104 7.22 3.27 5.21
CA TYR A 104 8.07 2.96 4.05
C TYR A 104 9.22 1.98 4.35
N GLN A 105 9.44 1.58 5.61
CA GLN A 105 10.52 0.66 5.98
C GLN A 105 10.22 -0.77 5.53
N ILE A 106 11.25 -1.43 4.98
CA ILE A 106 11.17 -2.85 4.62
C ILE A 106 11.58 -3.68 5.84
N PRO A 107 10.83 -4.74 6.20
CA PRO A 107 11.24 -5.61 7.29
C PRO A 107 12.63 -6.18 7.02
N TRP A 108 13.48 -6.21 8.05
CA TRP A 108 14.87 -6.72 8.04
C TRP A 108 15.87 -5.95 7.16
N LEU A 109 15.46 -4.90 6.45
CA LEU A 109 16.31 -4.08 5.59
C LEU A 109 16.24 -2.62 6.05
N ASP A 110 17.27 -2.17 6.77
CA ASP A 110 17.41 -0.77 7.12
C ASP A 110 17.74 0.09 5.88
N THR A 111 17.37 1.36 5.92
CA THR A 111 17.61 2.32 4.82
C THR A 111 19.08 2.39 4.43
N GLN A 112 20.00 2.33 5.41
CA GLN A 112 21.44 2.30 5.16
C GLN A 112 21.88 1.02 4.48
N ALA A 113 21.32 -0.12 4.88
CA ALA A 113 21.60 -1.41 4.23
C ALA A 113 21.07 -1.46 2.78
N ILE A 114 19.94 -0.82 2.50
CA ILE A 114 19.42 -0.68 1.14
C ILE A 114 20.35 0.20 0.31
N GLN A 115 20.82 1.31 0.84
CA GLN A 115 21.74 2.23 0.14
C GLN A 115 23.09 1.57 -0.19
N SER A 116 23.66 0.83 0.75
CA SER A 116 24.93 0.14 0.55
C SER A 116 24.85 -1.02 -0.46
N ASN A 117 23.67 -1.66 -0.53
CA ASN A 117 23.45 -2.85 -1.39
C ASN A 117 22.43 -2.57 -2.52
N ILE A 118 22.28 -1.32 -2.94
CA ILE A 118 21.24 -0.90 -3.88
C ILE A 118 21.27 -1.71 -5.19
N ASN A 119 22.46 -2.06 -5.70
CA ASN A 119 22.63 -2.83 -6.93
C ASN A 119 22.03 -4.24 -6.79
N TYR A 120 22.23 -4.90 -5.64
CA TYR A 120 21.64 -6.22 -5.37
C TYR A 120 20.14 -6.15 -5.22
N VAL A 121 19.63 -5.09 -4.59
CA VAL A 121 18.17 -4.86 -4.44
C VAL A 121 17.53 -4.64 -5.81
N ILE A 122 18.12 -3.81 -6.66
CA ILE A 122 17.64 -3.57 -8.02
C ILE A 122 17.66 -4.89 -8.83
N LEU A 123 18.73 -5.67 -8.73
CA LEU A 123 18.82 -6.95 -9.41
C LEU A 123 17.74 -7.94 -8.92
N ALA A 124 17.49 -8.00 -7.62
CA ALA A 124 16.41 -8.82 -7.07
C ALA A 124 15.03 -8.39 -7.60
N ILE A 125 14.75 -7.09 -7.71
CA ILE A 125 13.50 -6.57 -8.27
C ILE A 125 13.37 -6.96 -9.75
N ILE A 126 14.43 -6.82 -10.54
CA ILE A 126 14.45 -7.20 -11.97
C ILE A 126 14.10 -8.67 -12.17
N ILE A 127 14.54 -9.55 -11.27
CA ILE A 127 14.26 -10.99 -11.35
C ILE A 127 12.84 -11.31 -10.84
N LEU A 128 12.44 -10.72 -9.72
CA LEU A 128 11.16 -11.06 -9.07
C LEU A 128 9.93 -10.45 -9.75
N LEU A 129 10.06 -9.27 -10.37
CA LEU A 129 8.95 -8.55 -10.97
C LEU A 129 8.32 -9.34 -12.14
N PRO A 130 9.04 -9.85 -13.12
CA PRO A 130 8.45 -10.64 -14.20
C PRO A 130 7.84 -11.95 -13.71
N ILE A 131 8.40 -12.57 -12.68
CA ILE A 131 7.87 -13.80 -12.08
C ILE A 131 6.49 -13.52 -11.47
N LYS A 132 6.36 -12.44 -10.68
CA LYS A 132 5.08 -12.03 -10.08
C LYS A 132 4.03 -11.70 -11.14
N ILE A 133 4.41 -10.96 -12.19
CA ILE A 133 3.50 -10.63 -13.29
C ILE A 133 3.05 -11.87 -14.03
N PHE A 134 3.97 -12.83 -14.27
CA PHE A 134 3.62 -14.10 -14.90
C PHE A 134 2.62 -14.90 -14.05
N ILE A 135 2.81 -14.98 -12.74
CA ILE A 135 1.88 -15.64 -11.82
C ILE A 135 0.51 -14.95 -11.85
N LEU A 136 0.49 -13.60 -11.78
CA LEU A 136 -0.73 -12.81 -11.80
C LEU A 136 -1.50 -13.02 -13.12
N THR A 137 -0.83 -12.96 -14.26
CA THR A 137 -1.45 -13.15 -15.57
C THR A 137 -1.98 -14.58 -15.76
N LYS A 138 -1.27 -15.58 -15.23
CA LYS A 138 -1.73 -16.96 -15.22
C LYS A 138 -2.99 -17.13 -14.35
N TRP A 139 -3.01 -16.50 -13.19
CA TRP A 139 -4.15 -16.50 -12.28
C TRP A 139 -5.38 -15.80 -12.90
N MET A 140 -5.20 -14.64 -13.52
CA MET A 140 -6.25 -13.91 -14.24
C MET A 140 -6.85 -14.76 -15.38
N LYS A 141 -6.00 -15.41 -16.18
CA LYS A 141 -6.45 -16.33 -17.25
C LYS A 141 -7.22 -17.54 -16.70
N LYS A 142 -6.80 -18.07 -15.55
CA LYS A 142 -7.49 -19.19 -14.90
C LYS A 142 -8.88 -18.76 -14.40
N ASN A 143 -8.98 -17.63 -13.72
CA ASN A 143 -10.27 -17.11 -13.21
C ASN A 143 -11.27 -16.80 -14.33
N ASN A 144 -10.81 -16.30 -15.46
CA ASN A 144 -11.69 -16.04 -16.61
C ASN A 144 -12.26 -17.31 -17.24
N LYS A 145 -11.60 -18.45 -17.10
CA LYS A 145 -12.14 -19.73 -17.59
C LYS A 145 -13.23 -20.28 -16.69
N THR A 146 -13.21 -19.97 -15.40
CA THR A 146 -14.16 -20.52 -14.41
C THR A 146 -15.46 -19.72 -14.31
N VAL A 147 -15.46 -18.43 -14.65
CA VAL A 147 -16.60 -17.51 -14.46
C VAL A 147 -17.44 -17.27 -15.73
N GLY A 148 -17.31 -18.13 -16.75
CA GLY A 148 -18.08 -18.02 -17.98
C GLY A 148 -17.41 -17.17 -19.06
N SER A 149 -17.46 -17.68 -20.29
CA SER A 149 -16.72 -17.15 -21.45
C SER A 149 -17.42 -15.98 -22.12
N ASP A 150 -17.58 -14.85 -21.44
CA ASP A 150 -18.03 -13.62 -22.08
C ASP A 150 -16.90 -13.00 -22.93
N LYS A 151 -17.17 -12.81 -24.22
CA LYS A 151 -16.21 -12.23 -25.18
C LYS A 151 -15.67 -10.85 -24.75
N SER A 152 -16.48 -10.06 -24.04
CA SER A 152 -16.14 -8.78 -23.47
C SER A 152 -15.03 -8.92 -22.40
N ARG A 153 -15.22 -9.81 -21.45
CA ARG A 153 -14.29 -10.06 -20.36
C ARG A 153 -12.94 -10.64 -20.83
N GLN A 154 -12.94 -11.41 -21.91
CA GLN A 154 -11.71 -11.89 -22.53
C GLN A 154 -10.88 -10.75 -23.18
N LYS A 155 -11.57 -9.75 -23.79
CA LYS A 155 -10.91 -8.57 -24.33
C LYS A 155 -10.29 -7.72 -23.21
N GLU A 156 -11.02 -7.47 -22.14
CA GLU A 156 -10.53 -6.74 -20.96
C GLU A 156 -9.29 -7.39 -20.35
N THR A 157 -9.29 -8.71 -20.19
CA THR A 157 -8.12 -9.42 -19.65
C THR A 157 -6.91 -9.33 -20.56
N LYS A 158 -7.10 -9.37 -21.88
CA LYS A 158 -6.01 -9.20 -22.83
C LYS A 158 -5.41 -7.78 -22.74
N ILE A 159 -6.27 -6.76 -22.66
CA ILE A 159 -5.85 -5.36 -22.51
C ILE A 159 -5.10 -5.17 -21.21
N LEU A 160 -5.65 -5.63 -20.07
CA LEU A 160 -4.99 -5.56 -18.77
C LEU A 160 -3.64 -6.30 -18.76
N THR A 161 -3.60 -7.51 -19.33
CA THR A 161 -2.34 -8.26 -19.46
C THR A 161 -1.31 -7.49 -20.26
N PHE A 162 -1.71 -6.87 -21.37
CA PHE A 162 -0.82 -6.05 -22.19
C PHE A 162 -0.30 -4.83 -21.42
N ILE A 163 -1.16 -4.13 -20.70
CA ILE A 163 -0.80 -2.97 -19.86
C ILE A 163 0.20 -3.38 -18.79
N PHE A 164 -0.05 -4.48 -18.04
CA PHE A 164 0.87 -4.96 -17.01
C PHE A 164 2.24 -5.33 -17.56
N TRP A 165 2.30 -6.01 -18.73
CA TRP A 165 3.57 -6.36 -19.34
C TRP A 165 4.30 -5.15 -19.91
N SER A 166 3.61 -4.19 -20.53
CA SER A 166 4.23 -2.96 -21.03
C SER A 166 4.81 -2.11 -19.89
N LEU A 167 4.07 -1.99 -18.78
CA LEU A 167 4.53 -1.29 -17.59
C LEU A 167 5.76 -1.99 -16.98
N ALA A 168 5.74 -3.32 -16.90
CA ALA A 168 6.86 -4.10 -16.39
C ALA A 168 8.12 -3.94 -17.23
N ILE A 169 8.00 -4.00 -18.55
CA ILE A 169 9.12 -3.80 -19.49
C ILE A 169 9.69 -2.39 -19.33
N PHE A 170 8.83 -1.38 -19.21
CA PHE A 170 9.25 0.00 -18.97
C PHE A 170 10.03 0.14 -17.65
N ILE A 171 9.50 -0.40 -16.54
CA ILE A 171 10.17 -0.38 -15.24
C ILE A 171 11.52 -1.13 -15.31
N MET A 172 11.55 -2.31 -15.95
CA MET A 172 12.78 -3.06 -16.12
C MET A 172 13.82 -2.29 -16.95
N ALA A 173 13.44 -1.63 -18.03
CA ALA A 173 14.34 -0.83 -18.84
C ALA A 173 14.96 0.32 -18.03
N VAL A 174 14.17 1.00 -17.21
CA VAL A 174 14.65 2.06 -16.31
C VAL A 174 15.63 1.48 -15.28
N LEU A 175 15.31 0.36 -14.63
CA LEU A 175 16.17 -0.27 -13.62
C LEU A 175 17.50 -0.78 -14.24
N ILE A 176 17.48 -1.34 -15.44
CA ILE A 176 18.67 -1.77 -16.17
C ILE A 176 19.53 -0.55 -16.54
N SER A 177 18.91 0.54 -16.99
CA SER A 177 19.63 1.80 -17.24
C SER A 177 20.35 2.30 -16.00
N PHE A 178 19.72 2.25 -14.82
CA PHE A 178 20.37 2.59 -13.55
C PHE A 178 21.55 1.68 -13.19
N LEU A 179 21.47 0.38 -13.49
CA LEU A 179 22.58 -0.56 -13.28
C LEU A 179 23.79 -0.28 -14.19
N ILE A 180 23.53 0.09 -15.45
CA ILE A 180 24.59 0.32 -16.46
C ILE A 180 25.30 1.66 -16.22
N THR A 181 24.55 2.71 -15.93
CA THR A 181 25.10 4.06 -15.77
C THR A 181 25.87 4.25 -14.46
N GLY A 182 25.76 3.30 -13.53
CA GLY A 182 26.33 3.46 -12.18
C GLY A 182 25.60 4.57 -11.40
N LEU A 183 25.06 4.22 -10.27
CA LEU A 183 24.36 5.17 -9.43
C LEU A 183 25.39 6.05 -8.70
N GLY A 184 25.56 7.30 -9.13
CA GLY A 184 26.16 8.32 -8.27
C GLY A 184 25.33 8.51 -7.00
N THR A 185 25.87 9.21 -5.99
CA THR A 185 25.21 9.43 -4.68
C THR A 185 23.76 9.90 -4.81
N ASN A 186 23.47 10.80 -5.74
CA ASN A 186 22.11 11.28 -6.01
C ASN A 186 21.21 10.20 -6.60
N GLY A 187 21.74 9.34 -7.46
CA GLY A 187 21.00 8.24 -8.05
C GLY A 187 20.62 7.16 -7.02
N VAL A 188 21.52 6.86 -6.09
CA VAL A 188 21.23 5.96 -4.95
C VAL A 188 20.09 6.48 -4.10
N ASN A 189 20.09 7.78 -3.78
CA ASN A 189 19.01 8.40 -2.99
C ASN A 189 17.67 8.37 -3.71
N ILE A 190 17.64 8.61 -5.03
CA ILE A 190 16.42 8.53 -5.83
C ILE A 190 15.91 7.09 -5.90
N ALA A 191 16.77 6.13 -6.14
CA ALA A 191 16.40 4.72 -6.22
C ALA A 191 15.86 4.21 -4.87
N THR A 192 16.49 4.55 -3.74
CA THR A 192 15.98 4.20 -2.41
C THR A 192 14.62 4.84 -2.13
N ALA A 193 14.43 6.11 -2.49
CA ALA A 193 13.15 6.78 -2.35
C ALA A 193 12.04 6.10 -3.18
N LEU A 194 12.31 5.70 -4.42
CA LEU A 194 11.35 4.98 -5.25
C LEU A 194 10.98 3.61 -4.67
N ILE A 195 11.96 2.87 -4.13
CA ILE A 195 11.72 1.58 -3.47
C ILE A 195 10.87 1.79 -2.21
N GLN A 196 11.15 2.82 -1.42
CA GLN A 196 10.39 3.16 -0.21
C GLN A 196 8.95 3.58 -0.53
N ILE A 197 8.74 4.41 -1.57
CA ILE A 197 7.40 4.76 -2.05
C ILE A 197 6.66 3.51 -2.52
N GLY A 198 7.32 2.64 -3.28
CA GLY A 198 6.73 1.38 -3.74
C GLY A 198 6.31 0.48 -2.58
N THR A 199 7.14 0.33 -1.55
CA THR A 199 6.80 -0.48 -0.35
C THR A 199 5.66 0.14 0.45
N PHE A 200 5.63 1.46 0.58
CA PHE A 200 4.52 2.15 1.23
C PHE A 200 3.21 1.92 0.49
N LEU A 201 3.21 2.08 -0.84
CA LEU A 201 2.02 1.85 -1.65
C LEU A 201 1.53 0.39 -1.57
N ILE A 202 2.44 -0.60 -1.59
CA ILE A 202 2.05 -2.01 -1.45
C ILE A 202 1.36 -2.23 -0.10
N LYS A 203 1.90 -1.71 1.00
CA LYS A 203 1.28 -1.81 2.34
C LYS A 203 -0.04 -1.04 2.43
N PHE A 204 -0.13 0.09 1.74
CA PHE A 204 -1.33 0.92 1.70
C PHE A 204 -2.51 0.23 1.01
N PHE A 205 -2.23 -0.57 -0.03
CA PHE A 205 -3.25 -1.31 -0.79
C PHE A 205 -3.49 -2.75 -0.27
N MET A 206 -2.74 -3.21 0.74
CA MET A 206 -3.01 -4.48 1.42
C MET A 206 -4.12 -4.35 2.44
#